data_3e290bbca03252a04d4b5920411f18ef
#
_entry.id   3e290bbca03252a04d4b5920411f18ef
#
_cell.length_a   1.000
_cell.length_b   1.000
_cell.length_c   1.000
_cell.angle_alpha   90.00
_cell.angle_beta   90.00
_cell.angle_gamma   90.00
#
_symmetry.space_group_name_H-M   'P 1'
#
loop_
_entity.id
_entity.type
_entity.pdbx_description
1 polymer ?
#
loop_
_entity_poly.entity_id
_entity_poly.type
_entity_poly.pdbx_seq_one_letter_code
_entity_poly.pdbx_strand_id
1 'polypeptide(L)'
;MTSSPPLCRRLPVPLTARRAADRAPVRARQHAAPVRALPVAAALALSLLLSAGVTRAAVAQGADRRDMLLLLSASDTISVERFSRTPTRFESEMLIRAANARFTLGVDLAPDGAALGLQNAYRQGAADPASAPLQSAVARFTGDSVIIDVSGGGRTSTQRFGTRAGAVPFLNPSFALVELMIARARAIGGDSVGVPVWNLQGGTTASATVIRRGVDSVVVLIGAVPAHLAVNAAGDITGGSVPAQGLRIVRVRGGDARAMSVEKPDYSAPAGAPYTAEDVTIPTPGGHTLAGTLTLPRDRARPVPAVVTISGSGPQDRDEAIPIVKGYRPFRQIADTLGRNGIAVLRYDDRGTGASTGNHATATSADFADDVRAVLAYLRTRPEIDASRLALVGHSEGGLIAPMVAASDPSLRGIVLMAGPAQTGREILRYQIGAGITRSAALSPAQRDSARRTVEGTIDSLGRAQPWVKYFLDHDPLVTARRVKVPTLILQGETDRQVTAEQAESLERALRAGGNRRVARRVFSQANHLFAQDADGSPEGYPRLPDRRVRSDVLAALTEWLRTTLR
;
A
#
# COMPACT_ATOMS: atom_id res chain seq x y z
N MET A 1 45.33 -51.26 -11.89
CA MET A 1 46.10 -50.45 -12.86
C MET A 1 45.67 -49.04 -12.60
N THR A 2 46.35 -48.40 -11.67
CA THR A 2 47.39 -47.36 -11.84
C THR A 2 46.87 -46.17 -12.62
N SER A 3 46.79 -44.96 -12.16
CA SER A 3 47.64 -44.21 -11.24
C SER A 3 47.04 -42.83 -10.95
N SER A 4 47.16 -42.40 -9.72
CA SER A 4 47.05 -40.98 -9.27
C SER A 4 48.46 -40.34 -9.31
N PRO A 5 48.67 -39.12 -8.75
CA PRO A 5 48.73 -37.78 -9.42
C PRO A 5 50.18 -37.24 -9.47
N PRO A 6 50.44 -35.93 -9.63
CA PRO A 6 51.03 -35.13 -8.57
C PRO A 6 50.57 -33.65 -8.56
N LEU A 7 50.30 -33.07 -7.43
CA LEU A 7 51.01 -32.37 -6.33
C LEU A 7 52.05 -31.31 -6.72
N CYS A 8 51.77 -30.13 -6.13
CA CYS A 8 52.71 -29.10 -5.54
C CYS A 8 53.30 -28.03 -6.48
N ARG A 9 53.14 -26.79 -6.13
CA ARG A 9 54.01 -26.08 -5.16
C ARG A 9 53.51 -24.67 -4.84
N ARG A 10 53.69 -24.38 -3.56
CA ARG A 10 53.50 -23.06 -2.91
C ARG A 10 54.74 -22.16 -3.05
N LEU A 11 54.45 -20.81 -2.93
CA LEU A 11 55.21 -19.78 -2.22
C LEU A 11 56.32 -19.03 -3.03
N PRO A 12 56.74 -17.84 -2.58
CA PRO A 12 56.23 -16.90 -1.56
C PRO A 12 56.21 -15.40 -1.99
N VAL A 13 55.62 -14.61 -1.10
CA VAL A 13 55.72 -13.14 -0.99
C VAL A 13 57.14 -12.72 -0.59
N PRO A 14 57.63 -11.51 -0.91
CA PRO A 14 58.12 -10.70 0.16
C PRO A 14 57.57 -9.26 0.22
N LEU A 15 57.34 -8.85 1.49
CA LEU A 15 57.31 -7.49 1.96
C LEU A 15 58.65 -6.78 1.74
N THR A 16 58.65 -5.49 1.37
CA THR A 16 59.57 -4.51 1.93
C THR A 16 58.93 -3.15 2.06
N ALA A 17 58.98 -2.64 3.27
CA ALA A 17 58.71 -1.29 3.68
C ALA A 17 59.95 -0.42 3.47
N ARG A 18 59.79 0.90 3.28
CA ARG A 18 60.56 2.03 3.87
C ARG A 18 60.11 3.34 3.25
N ARG A 19 59.59 4.21 4.09
CA ARG A 19 60.09 5.44 4.76
C ARG A 19 60.04 6.67 3.86
N ALA A 20 59.13 7.58 4.15
CA ALA A 20 59.24 8.79 4.97
C ALA A 20 60.36 9.81 4.52
N ALA A 21 59.94 10.97 4.13
CA ALA A 21 60.53 12.29 4.43
C ALA A 21 59.61 13.40 3.94
N ASP A 22 58.95 14.05 4.87
CA ASP A 22 59.14 15.45 5.25
C ASP A 22 59.40 16.48 4.12
N ARG A 23 58.48 17.42 4.00
CA ARG A 23 58.73 18.88 4.13
C ARG A 23 57.42 19.68 4.02
N ALA A 24 57.06 20.31 5.11
CA ALA A 24 56.18 21.49 5.18
C ALA A 24 57.08 22.76 5.02
N PRO A 25 56.55 23.97 5.17
CA PRO A 25 55.44 24.67 4.47
C PRO A 25 55.95 25.98 3.85
N VAL A 26 55.27 26.55 2.90
CA VAL A 26 55.56 27.95 2.47
C VAL A 26 54.36 28.82 2.84
N ARG A 27 54.65 29.70 3.82
CA ARG A 27 53.88 30.91 4.14
C ARG A 27 54.17 31.97 3.07
N ALA A 28 53.15 32.65 2.62
CA ALA A 28 53.20 34.08 2.26
C ALA A 28 51.77 34.58 2.15
N ARG A 29 51.47 35.33 2.98
CA ARG A 29 51.43 36.76 3.33
C ARG A 29 50.09 37.37 2.98
N GLN A 30 49.45 37.70 4.04
CA GLN A 30 48.35 38.69 4.19
C GLN A 30 48.79 40.04 3.60
N HIS A 31 47.91 40.70 2.88
CA HIS A 31 47.78 42.13 2.94
C HIS A 31 46.34 42.49 3.24
N ALA A 32 46.19 43.00 4.44
CA ALA A 32 44.96 43.59 4.96
C ALA A 32 45.05 45.11 4.81
N ALA A 33 43.88 45.64 4.70
CA ALA A 33 43.34 46.92 5.20
C ALA A 33 43.42 48.13 4.25
N PRO A 34 42.63 49.17 4.51
CA PRO A 34 41.66 49.33 5.60
C PRO A 34 40.28 49.86 5.20
N VAL A 35 39.38 49.51 6.08
CA VAL A 35 38.12 50.17 6.44
C VAL A 35 38.18 51.70 6.44
N ARG A 36 37.15 52.35 5.90
CA ARG A 36 36.64 53.59 6.50
C ARG A 36 35.10 53.61 6.42
N ALA A 37 34.55 53.85 7.57
CA ALA A 37 33.16 53.94 7.91
C ALA A 37 32.64 55.38 7.79
N LEU A 38 31.33 55.45 7.41
CA LEU A 38 30.30 56.43 7.84
C LEU A 38 30.48 57.92 7.41
N PRO A 39 29.42 58.73 7.29
CA PRO A 39 28.13 58.67 8.01
C PRO A 39 26.86 59.02 7.18
N VAL A 40 25.71 58.58 7.75
CA VAL A 40 24.47 59.28 7.98
C VAL A 40 24.10 60.45 7.08
N ALA A 41 23.01 60.28 6.34
CA ALA A 41 22.06 61.37 6.11
C ALA A 41 20.65 60.75 6.07
N ALA A 42 19.94 60.86 7.17
CA ALA A 42 18.52 60.88 7.19
C ALA A 42 18.03 62.21 6.63
N ALA A 43 17.21 62.15 5.58
CA ALA A 43 16.32 63.26 5.24
C ALA A 43 15.17 62.71 4.40
N LEU A 44 14.01 62.65 5.03
CA LEU A 44 12.68 63.05 4.55
C LEU A 44 12.39 62.92 3.03
N ALA A 45 11.57 61.95 2.71
CA ALA A 45 10.50 62.11 1.72
C ALA A 45 9.25 61.44 2.27
N LEU A 46 8.59 62.14 3.17
CA LEU A 46 7.17 62.07 3.42
C LEU A 46 6.49 62.73 2.24
N SER A 47 5.76 62.03 1.43
CA SER A 47 4.63 62.40 0.62
C SER A 47 4.58 61.54 -0.62
N LEU A 48 3.80 60.51 -0.51
CA LEU A 48 2.83 60.00 -1.46
C LEU A 48 2.16 58.78 -0.86
N LEU A 49 1.45 59.01 0.22
CA LEU A 49 0.29 58.20 0.57
C LEU A 49 -0.78 58.52 -0.45
N LEU A 50 -0.71 57.87 -1.58
CA LEU A 50 -1.85 57.59 -2.42
C LEU A 50 -2.08 56.09 -2.30
N SER A 51 -2.90 55.73 -1.36
CA SER A 51 -4.06 54.84 -1.45
C SER A 51 -3.96 53.84 -2.64
N ALA A 52 -3.02 52.93 -2.61
CA ALA A 52 -3.35 51.58 -2.92
C ALA A 52 -3.74 50.92 -1.59
N GLY A 53 -4.90 51.29 -1.10
CA GLY A 53 -5.71 50.46 -0.28
C GLY A 53 -5.98 49.21 -1.11
N VAL A 54 -5.01 48.30 -1.15
CA VAL A 54 -5.31 46.90 -1.23
C VAL A 54 -6.00 46.64 0.11
N THR A 55 -7.29 46.98 0.09
CA THR A 55 -8.23 46.23 0.89
C THR A 55 -7.79 44.78 0.70
N ARG A 56 -7.11 44.24 1.72
CA ARG A 56 -7.37 42.88 2.13
C ARG A 56 -8.88 42.89 2.39
N ALA A 57 -9.64 42.87 1.29
CA ALA A 57 -10.96 42.37 1.33
C ALA A 57 -10.76 41.07 2.08
N ALA A 58 -11.34 41.03 3.25
CA ALA A 58 -11.66 39.78 3.88
C ALA A 58 -12.13 38.91 2.72
N VAL A 59 -11.27 37.98 2.30
CA VAL A 59 -11.73 36.84 1.56
C VAL A 59 -12.65 36.21 2.58
N ALA A 60 -13.90 36.69 2.53
CA ALA A 60 -15.00 36.01 3.13
C ALA A 60 -14.69 34.56 2.81
N GLN A 61 -14.73 33.73 3.82
CA GLN A 61 -14.74 32.28 3.73
C GLN A 61 -15.89 31.86 2.79
N GLY A 62 -15.79 32.23 1.52
CA GLY A 62 -16.52 31.61 0.45
C GLY A 62 -16.01 30.19 0.44
N ALA A 63 -16.82 29.28 0.93
CA ALA A 63 -16.56 27.86 0.89
C ALA A 63 -15.99 27.54 -0.50
N ASP A 64 -14.78 27.02 -0.55
CA ASP A 64 -14.08 26.66 -1.81
C ASP A 64 -14.95 25.62 -2.55
N ARG A 65 -15.83 26.13 -3.42
CA ARG A 65 -16.87 25.37 -4.12
C ARG A 65 -16.30 24.76 -5.40
N ARG A 66 -15.32 23.88 -5.23
CA ARG A 66 -14.82 23.08 -6.35
C ARG A 66 -15.82 21.99 -6.70
N ASP A 67 -15.88 21.66 -7.98
CA ASP A 67 -16.63 20.48 -8.42
C ASP A 67 -16.01 19.20 -7.87
N MET A 68 -16.84 18.20 -7.64
CA MET A 68 -16.40 16.89 -7.14
C MET A 68 -16.90 15.78 -8.04
N LEU A 69 -16.07 14.77 -8.22
CA LEU A 69 -16.45 13.47 -8.78
C LEU A 69 -16.36 12.40 -7.70
N LEU A 70 -17.45 11.69 -7.53
CA LEU A 70 -17.54 10.53 -6.63
C LEU A 70 -17.47 9.28 -7.47
N LEU A 71 -16.59 8.35 -7.09
CA LEU A 71 -16.56 7.00 -7.63
C LEU A 71 -17.22 6.06 -6.63
N LEU A 72 -18.31 5.42 -7.04
CA LEU A 72 -19.14 4.58 -6.19
C LEU A 72 -19.08 3.12 -6.66
N SER A 73 -19.05 2.18 -5.70
CA SER A 73 -19.36 0.78 -5.93
C SER A 73 -20.59 0.42 -5.09
N ALA A 74 -21.67 0.05 -5.74
CA ALA A 74 -23.00 -0.05 -5.10
C ALA A 74 -23.35 1.26 -4.37
N SER A 75 -23.46 1.25 -3.03
CA SER A 75 -23.71 2.43 -2.19
C SER A 75 -22.44 3.09 -1.64
N ASP A 76 -21.29 2.45 -1.81
CA ASP A 76 -20.06 2.88 -1.13
C ASP A 76 -19.22 3.83 -1.99
N THR A 77 -18.74 4.90 -1.38
CA THR A 77 -17.84 5.84 -2.03
C THR A 77 -16.40 5.32 -1.96
N ILE A 78 -15.86 4.89 -3.11
CA ILE A 78 -14.48 4.40 -3.24
C ILE A 78 -13.49 5.55 -3.23
N SER A 79 -13.76 6.59 -4.05
CA SER A 79 -12.96 7.80 -4.07
C SER A 79 -13.82 9.05 -4.21
N VAL A 80 -13.28 10.14 -3.69
CA VAL A 80 -13.80 11.49 -3.84
C VAL A 80 -12.69 12.32 -4.43
N GLU A 81 -12.95 13.03 -5.52
CA GLU A 81 -12.00 13.90 -6.16
C GLU A 81 -12.59 15.30 -6.30
N ARG A 82 -12.00 16.30 -5.65
CA ARG A 82 -12.30 17.72 -5.74
C ARG A 82 -11.34 18.35 -6.74
N PHE A 83 -11.82 19.12 -7.70
CA PHE A 83 -10.95 19.67 -8.71
C PHE A 83 -11.45 21.00 -9.30
N SER A 84 -10.54 21.69 -9.94
CA SER A 84 -10.80 22.88 -10.77
C SER A 84 -9.99 22.78 -12.07
N ARG A 85 -10.52 23.33 -13.14
CA ARG A 85 -9.88 23.36 -14.45
C ARG A 85 -10.04 24.74 -15.08
N THR A 86 -8.93 25.28 -15.57
CA THR A 86 -8.84 26.44 -16.45
C THR A 86 -8.22 26.02 -17.79
N PRO A 87 -8.16 26.87 -18.81
CA PRO A 87 -7.49 26.51 -20.06
C PRO A 87 -6.01 26.13 -19.91
N THR A 88 -5.32 26.65 -18.88
CA THR A 88 -3.87 26.47 -18.70
C THR A 88 -3.50 25.68 -17.45
N ARG A 89 -4.45 25.41 -16.57
CA ARG A 89 -4.17 24.75 -15.28
C ARG A 89 -5.29 23.83 -14.86
N PHE A 90 -4.92 22.64 -14.41
CA PHE A 90 -5.79 21.71 -13.70
C PHE A 90 -5.24 21.49 -12.30
N GLU A 91 -6.12 21.47 -11.32
CA GLU A 91 -5.79 21.14 -9.94
C GLU A 91 -6.82 20.16 -9.38
N SER A 92 -6.35 19.12 -8.70
CA SER A 92 -7.24 18.22 -7.97
C SER A 92 -6.67 17.77 -6.63
N GLU A 93 -7.59 17.41 -5.75
CA GLU A 93 -7.36 16.69 -4.51
C GLU A 93 -8.25 15.46 -4.55
N MET A 94 -7.64 14.28 -4.56
CA MET A 94 -8.32 13.00 -4.63
C MET A 94 -8.07 12.21 -3.34
N LEU A 95 -9.14 11.78 -2.70
CA LEU A 95 -9.14 10.84 -1.58
C LEU A 95 -9.62 9.48 -2.05
N ILE A 96 -8.75 8.48 -2.00
CA ILE A 96 -9.11 7.07 -2.20
C ILE A 96 -9.35 6.46 -0.82
N ARG A 97 -10.63 6.35 -0.43
CA ARG A 97 -11.01 5.90 0.92
C ARG A 97 -10.51 4.50 1.22
N ALA A 98 -10.65 3.62 0.25
CA ALA A 98 -10.23 2.23 0.35
C ALA A 98 -8.73 2.06 0.64
N ALA A 99 -7.89 2.92 0.07
CA ALA A 99 -6.45 2.88 0.26
C ALA A 99 -5.94 3.82 1.37
N ASN A 100 -6.85 4.52 2.05
CA ASN A 100 -6.50 5.62 2.96
C ASN A 100 -5.42 6.55 2.35
N ALA A 101 -5.59 6.88 1.08
CA ALA A 101 -4.60 7.60 0.28
C ALA A 101 -5.17 8.93 -0.22
N ARG A 102 -4.41 10.00 -0.04
CA ARG A 102 -4.73 11.34 -0.51
C ARG A 102 -3.68 11.81 -1.49
N PHE A 103 -4.14 12.21 -2.67
CA PHE A 103 -3.30 12.78 -3.72
C PHE A 103 -3.70 14.22 -3.96
N THR A 104 -2.71 15.10 -4.12
CA THR A 104 -2.91 16.43 -4.68
C THR A 104 -2.17 16.49 -6.00
N LEU A 105 -2.83 16.96 -7.05
CA LEU A 105 -2.28 17.07 -8.39
C LEU A 105 -2.43 18.50 -8.89
N GLY A 106 -1.40 18.98 -9.58
CA GLY A 106 -1.44 20.20 -10.38
C GLY A 106 -0.86 19.89 -11.75
N VAL A 107 -1.57 20.22 -12.83
CA VAL A 107 -1.12 19.99 -14.21
C VAL A 107 -1.13 21.31 -14.97
N ASP A 108 0.02 21.71 -15.52
CA ASP A 108 0.13 22.81 -16.44
C ASP A 108 -0.21 22.33 -17.85
N LEU A 109 -1.09 23.05 -18.54
CA LEU A 109 -1.65 22.65 -19.82
C LEU A 109 -1.24 23.61 -20.92
N ALA A 110 -0.92 23.07 -22.09
CA ALA A 110 -0.81 23.79 -23.33
C ALA A 110 -2.22 24.18 -23.87
N PRO A 111 -2.33 25.15 -24.79
CA PRO A 111 -3.60 25.54 -25.36
C PRO A 111 -4.40 24.42 -26.03
N ASP A 112 -3.72 23.38 -26.50
CA ASP A 112 -4.33 22.20 -27.12
C ASP A 112 -4.69 21.11 -26.09
N GLY A 113 -4.48 21.38 -24.78
CA GLY A 113 -4.78 20.47 -23.67
C GLY A 113 -3.70 19.42 -23.38
N ALA A 114 -2.55 19.47 -24.06
CA ALA A 114 -1.40 18.61 -23.71
C ALA A 114 -0.80 19.03 -22.37
N ALA A 115 -0.25 18.08 -21.62
CA ALA A 115 0.45 18.40 -20.38
C ALA A 115 1.85 18.99 -20.68
N LEU A 116 2.19 20.08 -19.98
CA LEU A 116 3.51 20.70 -19.97
C LEU A 116 4.27 20.32 -18.69
N GLY A 117 3.59 20.30 -17.57
CA GLY A 117 4.12 19.99 -16.27
C GLY A 117 3.11 19.31 -15.37
N LEU A 118 3.63 18.59 -14.36
CA LEU A 118 2.82 17.95 -13.33
C LEU A 118 3.49 18.12 -11.99
N GLN A 119 2.70 18.42 -10.98
CA GLN A 119 3.06 18.32 -9.57
C GLN A 119 2.11 17.33 -8.92
N ASN A 120 2.66 16.39 -8.15
CA ASN A 120 1.88 15.42 -7.40
C ASN A 120 2.43 15.28 -5.99
N ALA A 121 1.55 15.16 -5.01
CA ALA A 121 1.93 14.84 -3.64
C ALA A 121 1.00 13.78 -3.08
N TYR A 122 1.59 12.80 -2.41
CA TYR A 122 0.91 11.70 -1.74
C TYR A 122 0.99 11.86 -0.23
N ARG A 123 -0.14 11.67 0.46
CA ARG A 123 -0.28 11.65 1.92
C ARG A 123 -1.17 10.48 2.33
N GLN A 124 -1.14 10.13 3.60
CA GLN A 124 -2.22 9.30 4.15
C GLN A 124 -3.55 10.06 4.10
N GLY A 125 -4.65 9.34 3.84
CA GLY A 125 -5.95 9.97 3.65
C GLY A 125 -6.45 10.76 4.86
N ALA A 126 -6.14 10.29 6.08
CA ALA A 126 -6.50 10.96 7.33
C ALA A 126 -5.52 12.07 7.74
N ALA A 127 -4.40 12.26 7.03
CA ALA A 127 -3.43 13.31 7.34
C ALA A 127 -3.99 14.69 7.00
N ASP A 128 -3.55 15.71 7.76
CA ASP A 128 -3.81 17.10 7.41
C ASP A 128 -3.29 17.40 6.00
N PRO A 129 -4.13 17.94 5.09
CA PRO A 129 -3.69 18.33 3.75
C PRO A 129 -2.49 19.30 3.75
N ALA A 130 -2.31 20.09 4.80
CA ALA A 130 -1.17 20.99 4.96
C ALA A 130 0.11 20.31 5.47
N SER A 131 0.03 19.06 5.93
CA SER A 131 1.21 18.32 6.39
C SER A 131 2.18 18.01 5.26
N ALA A 132 3.45 17.75 5.61
CA ALA A 132 4.44 17.32 4.64
C ALA A 132 4.00 16.01 3.95
N PRO A 133 4.13 15.90 2.61
CA PRO A 133 3.78 14.68 1.91
C PRO A 133 4.77 13.55 2.22
N LEU A 134 4.27 12.33 2.23
CA LEU A 134 5.10 11.11 2.29
C LEU A 134 5.95 10.97 1.03
N GLN A 135 5.39 11.37 -0.11
CA GLN A 135 6.07 11.39 -1.38
C GLN A 135 5.55 12.57 -2.21
N SER A 136 6.43 13.23 -2.94
CA SER A 136 6.07 14.23 -3.94
C SER A 136 6.82 13.97 -5.25
N ALA A 137 6.24 14.44 -6.34
CA ALA A 137 6.83 14.34 -7.65
C ALA A 137 6.58 15.60 -8.46
N VAL A 138 7.59 16.01 -9.21
CA VAL A 138 7.50 17.10 -10.20
C VAL A 138 7.93 16.55 -11.54
N ALA A 139 7.05 16.58 -12.52
CA ALA A 139 7.34 16.07 -13.86
C ALA A 139 7.27 17.18 -14.90
N ARG A 140 8.12 17.10 -15.92
CA ARG A 140 8.15 17.96 -17.09
C ARG A 140 7.97 17.09 -18.34
N PHE A 141 7.04 17.49 -19.21
CA PHE A 141 6.78 16.84 -20.48
C PHE A 141 7.56 17.55 -21.58
N THR A 142 8.43 16.84 -22.28
CA THR A 142 9.30 17.38 -23.32
C THR A 142 9.18 16.53 -24.57
N GLY A 143 8.13 16.81 -25.39
CA GLY A 143 7.90 16.08 -26.64
C GLY A 143 7.64 14.59 -26.42
N ASP A 144 8.65 13.77 -26.57
CA ASP A 144 8.60 12.31 -26.45
C ASP A 144 9.06 11.74 -25.11
N SER A 145 9.33 12.60 -24.13
CA SER A 145 9.82 12.17 -22.84
C SER A 145 9.20 12.93 -21.66
N VAL A 146 9.15 12.26 -20.52
CA VAL A 146 8.81 12.82 -19.21
C VAL A 146 10.02 12.70 -18.31
N ILE A 147 10.47 13.82 -17.77
CA ILE A 147 11.50 13.86 -16.72
C ILE A 147 10.79 14.13 -15.42
N ILE A 148 10.95 13.23 -14.45
CA ILE A 148 10.28 13.31 -13.15
C ILE A 148 11.29 13.27 -12.01
N ASP A 149 11.19 14.24 -11.12
CA ASP A 149 11.90 14.31 -9.85
C ASP A 149 10.95 13.79 -8.76
N VAL A 150 11.31 12.69 -8.13
CA VAL A 150 10.51 12.06 -7.05
C VAL A 150 11.26 12.26 -5.75
N SER A 151 10.58 12.83 -4.76
CA SER A 151 11.10 13.08 -3.42
C SER A 151 10.27 12.34 -2.38
N GLY A 152 10.94 11.63 -1.46
CA GLY A 152 10.31 10.91 -0.36
C GLY A 152 11.35 10.25 0.55
N GLY A 153 11.05 10.13 1.84
CA GLY A 153 11.96 9.53 2.82
C GLY A 153 13.32 10.22 2.91
N GLY A 154 13.39 11.55 2.70
CA GLY A 154 14.62 12.33 2.72
C GLY A 154 15.51 12.17 1.49
N ARG A 155 15.06 11.52 0.43
CA ARG A 155 15.79 11.29 -0.82
C ARG A 155 15.02 11.86 -2.01
N THR A 156 15.78 12.31 -3.00
CA THR A 156 15.22 12.72 -4.30
C THR A 156 15.92 11.91 -5.39
N SER A 157 15.13 11.44 -6.35
CA SER A 157 15.64 10.74 -7.53
C SER A 157 15.02 11.32 -8.78
N THR A 158 15.82 11.51 -9.82
CA THR A 158 15.36 11.92 -11.15
C THR A 158 15.28 10.70 -12.05
N GLN A 159 14.15 10.56 -12.73
CA GLN A 159 13.89 9.48 -13.69
C GLN A 159 13.45 10.08 -15.02
N ARG A 160 13.73 9.37 -16.10
CA ARG A 160 13.27 9.72 -17.45
C ARG A 160 12.48 8.57 -18.05
N PHE A 161 11.32 8.87 -18.58
CA PHE A 161 10.43 7.92 -19.25
C PHE A 161 10.15 8.39 -20.68
N GLY A 162 10.02 7.44 -21.60
CA GLY A 162 9.49 7.73 -22.92
C GLY A 162 7.98 8.01 -22.87
N THR A 163 7.52 8.95 -23.68
CA THR A 163 6.11 9.25 -23.88
C THR A 163 5.83 9.59 -25.35
N ARG A 164 4.67 10.12 -25.64
CA ARG A 164 4.32 10.65 -26.96
C ARG A 164 3.94 12.12 -26.83
N ALA A 165 4.24 12.91 -27.83
CA ALA A 165 3.84 14.30 -27.88
C ALA A 165 2.33 14.46 -27.67
N GLY A 166 1.93 15.44 -26.87
CA GLY A 166 0.53 15.68 -26.53
C GLY A 166 -0.03 14.74 -25.47
N ALA A 167 0.81 14.00 -24.73
CA ALA A 167 0.35 13.15 -23.65
C ALA A 167 -0.28 13.95 -22.51
N VAL A 168 -1.30 13.35 -21.89
CA VAL A 168 -1.90 13.82 -20.65
C VAL A 168 -1.59 12.84 -19.51
N PRO A 169 -1.44 13.30 -18.26
CA PRO A 169 -1.20 12.41 -17.15
C PRO A 169 -2.45 11.60 -16.79
N PHE A 170 -2.24 10.41 -16.22
CA PHE A 170 -3.29 9.59 -15.66
C PHE A 170 -2.86 8.99 -14.32
N LEU A 171 -3.75 9.05 -13.36
CA LEU A 171 -3.65 8.38 -12.05
C LEU A 171 -4.97 7.64 -11.80
N ASN A 172 -4.93 6.32 -11.74
CA ASN A 172 -6.12 5.54 -11.43
C ASN A 172 -6.45 5.67 -9.92
N PRO A 173 -7.71 6.00 -9.53
CA PRO A 173 -8.94 6.07 -10.31
C PRO A 173 -9.46 7.51 -10.58
N SER A 174 -8.62 8.44 -10.98
CA SER A 174 -9.02 9.84 -11.22
C SER A 174 -9.89 9.98 -12.47
N PHE A 175 -11.15 10.34 -12.30
CA PHE A 175 -12.04 10.72 -13.41
C PHE A 175 -11.95 12.21 -13.77
N ALA A 176 -11.43 13.06 -12.89
CA ALA A 176 -11.11 14.44 -13.25
C ALA A 176 -9.97 14.52 -14.28
N LEU A 177 -8.97 13.63 -14.21
CA LEU A 177 -7.95 13.50 -15.26
C LEU A 177 -8.52 12.92 -16.57
N VAL A 178 -9.60 12.13 -16.52
CA VAL A 178 -10.30 11.68 -17.74
C VAL A 178 -10.95 12.84 -18.46
N GLU A 179 -11.38 13.91 -17.77
CA GLU A 179 -11.85 15.15 -18.43
C GLU A 179 -10.75 15.81 -19.27
N LEU A 180 -9.48 15.71 -18.86
CA LEU A 180 -8.36 16.20 -19.69
C LEU A 180 -8.21 15.39 -20.98
N MET A 181 -8.44 14.07 -20.93
CA MET A 181 -8.42 13.20 -22.12
C MET A 181 -9.55 13.58 -23.08
N ILE A 182 -10.75 13.85 -22.54
CA ILE A 182 -11.91 14.28 -23.34
C ILE A 182 -11.64 15.64 -23.97
N ALA A 183 -11.09 16.60 -23.21
CA ALA A 183 -10.73 17.92 -23.70
C ALA A 183 -9.67 17.83 -24.83
N ARG A 184 -8.65 17.01 -24.61
CA ARG A 184 -7.59 16.74 -25.60
C ARG A 184 -8.14 16.10 -26.89
N ALA A 185 -9.02 15.11 -26.75
CA ALA A 185 -9.66 14.47 -27.89
C ALA A 185 -10.51 15.45 -28.70
N ARG A 186 -11.21 16.39 -28.04
CA ARG A 186 -11.97 17.44 -28.69
C ARG A 186 -11.07 18.41 -29.45
N ALA A 187 -9.92 18.79 -28.91
CA ALA A 187 -8.94 19.62 -29.57
C ALA A 187 -8.34 18.96 -30.83
N ILE A 188 -8.17 17.63 -30.81
CA ILE A 188 -7.70 16.85 -31.97
C ILE A 188 -8.81 16.75 -33.03
N GLY A 189 -10.07 16.58 -32.61
CA GLY A 189 -11.23 16.45 -33.49
C GLY A 189 -11.47 15.00 -33.96
N GLY A 190 -12.70 14.68 -34.34
CA GLY A 190 -13.14 13.37 -34.79
C GLY A 190 -14.02 12.63 -33.78
N ASP A 191 -14.65 11.53 -34.23
CA ASP A 191 -15.59 10.75 -33.42
C ASP A 191 -14.91 9.64 -32.61
N SER A 192 -13.71 9.23 -32.99
CA SER A 192 -12.89 8.26 -32.27
C SER A 192 -11.43 8.70 -32.30
N VAL A 193 -10.92 9.12 -31.14
CA VAL A 193 -9.63 9.79 -31.03
C VAL A 193 -8.74 9.04 -30.05
N GLY A 194 -7.53 8.68 -30.50
CA GLY A 194 -6.48 8.16 -29.62
C GLY A 194 -5.74 9.30 -28.91
N VAL A 195 -5.76 9.31 -27.58
CA VAL A 195 -5.04 10.27 -26.75
C VAL A 195 -3.88 9.56 -26.08
N PRO A 196 -2.63 10.03 -26.23
CA PRO A 196 -1.51 9.48 -25.45
C PRO A 196 -1.70 9.80 -23.97
N VAL A 197 -1.53 8.78 -23.12
CA VAL A 197 -1.74 8.90 -21.68
C VAL A 197 -0.51 8.39 -20.96
N TRP A 198 0.12 9.23 -20.17
CA TRP A 198 1.24 8.83 -19.31
C TRP A 198 0.75 8.45 -17.92
N ASN A 199 0.96 7.18 -17.54
CA ASN A 199 0.51 6.65 -16.25
C ASN A 199 1.51 6.98 -15.15
N LEU A 200 1.08 7.73 -14.12
CA LEU A 200 1.90 8.11 -12.98
C LEU A 200 2.33 6.88 -12.13
N GLN A 201 1.53 5.83 -12.13
CA GLN A 201 1.76 4.64 -11.29
C GLN A 201 2.80 3.65 -11.87
N GLY A 202 3.41 3.96 -13.00
CA GLY A 202 4.39 3.05 -13.61
C GLY A 202 5.26 3.69 -14.68
N GLY A 203 5.12 5.00 -14.92
CA GLY A 203 5.93 5.74 -15.90
C GLY A 203 5.73 5.30 -17.36
N THR A 204 4.69 4.51 -17.63
CA THR A 204 4.42 3.97 -18.98
C THR A 204 3.43 4.85 -19.73
N THR A 205 3.60 4.92 -21.04
CA THR A 205 2.63 5.61 -21.92
C THR A 205 1.75 4.60 -22.63
N ALA A 206 0.43 4.76 -22.46
CA ALA A 206 -0.60 4.02 -23.16
C ALA A 206 -1.37 4.92 -24.14
N SER A 207 -2.31 4.37 -24.89
CA SER A 207 -3.29 5.14 -25.65
C SER A 207 -4.65 4.95 -25.01
N ALA A 208 -5.29 6.06 -24.60
CA ALA A 208 -6.71 6.06 -24.33
C ALA A 208 -7.46 6.36 -25.62
N THR A 209 -8.59 5.68 -25.87
CA THR A 209 -9.45 5.98 -27.00
C THR A 209 -10.71 6.67 -26.49
N VAL A 210 -10.97 7.89 -26.94
CA VAL A 210 -12.18 8.64 -26.64
C VAL A 210 -13.11 8.52 -27.85
N ILE A 211 -14.29 7.93 -27.65
CA ILE A 211 -15.29 7.69 -28.69
C ILE A 211 -16.52 8.52 -28.36
N ARG A 212 -16.90 9.43 -29.23
CA ARG A 212 -18.15 10.19 -29.14
C ARG A 212 -19.34 9.30 -29.51
N ARG A 213 -20.37 9.28 -28.68
CA ARG A 213 -21.60 8.50 -28.88
C ARG A 213 -22.84 9.37 -29.05
N GLY A 214 -22.65 10.69 -29.15
CA GLY A 214 -23.70 11.69 -29.27
C GLY A 214 -23.16 13.05 -28.87
N VAL A 215 -24.07 13.98 -28.61
CA VAL A 215 -23.73 15.34 -28.18
C VAL A 215 -23.37 15.41 -26.70
N ASP A 216 -23.88 14.48 -25.91
CA ASP A 216 -23.86 14.45 -24.44
C ASP A 216 -23.23 13.19 -23.85
N SER A 217 -22.63 12.33 -24.69
CA SER A 217 -22.05 11.08 -24.21
C SER A 217 -20.78 10.69 -24.94
N VAL A 218 -19.83 10.11 -24.17
CA VAL A 218 -18.57 9.57 -24.66
C VAL A 218 -18.27 8.23 -24.02
N VAL A 219 -17.55 7.38 -24.74
CA VAL A 219 -16.94 6.18 -24.18
C VAL A 219 -15.42 6.39 -24.17
N VAL A 220 -14.81 6.25 -23.01
CA VAL A 220 -13.36 6.32 -22.86
C VAL A 220 -12.82 4.93 -22.55
N LEU A 221 -11.94 4.43 -23.41
CA LEU A 221 -11.23 3.17 -23.20
C LEU A 221 -9.80 3.48 -22.72
N ILE A 222 -9.46 2.98 -21.54
CA ILE A 222 -8.09 2.96 -21.03
C ILE A 222 -7.71 1.48 -20.91
N GLY A 223 -6.85 1.01 -21.83
CA GLY A 223 -6.68 -0.42 -22.03
C GLY A 223 -7.96 -1.08 -22.60
N ALA A 224 -8.42 -2.17 -21.97
CA ALA A 224 -9.60 -2.93 -22.43
C ALA A 224 -10.90 -2.56 -21.67
N VAL A 225 -10.86 -1.59 -20.76
CA VAL A 225 -12.00 -1.27 -19.88
C VAL A 225 -12.72 -0.02 -20.38
N PRO A 226 -13.99 -0.14 -20.85
CA PRO A 226 -14.78 1.02 -21.26
C PRO A 226 -15.41 1.73 -20.05
N ALA A 227 -15.24 3.04 -19.98
CA ALA A 227 -16.01 3.93 -19.14
C ALA A 227 -17.05 4.66 -20.01
N HIS A 228 -18.32 4.49 -19.68
CA HIS A 228 -19.46 5.15 -20.34
C HIS A 228 -19.79 6.44 -19.58
N LEU A 229 -19.56 7.58 -20.17
CA LEU A 229 -19.62 8.87 -19.49
C LEU A 229 -20.65 9.79 -20.16
N ALA A 230 -21.52 10.37 -19.35
CA ALA A 230 -22.34 11.51 -19.74
C ALA A 230 -21.50 12.79 -19.61
N VAL A 231 -21.57 13.67 -20.62
CA VAL A 231 -20.82 14.91 -20.66
C VAL A 231 -21.71 16.10 -21.05
N ASN A 232 -21.34 17.30 -20.58
CA ASN A 232 -21.99 18.53 -21.03
C ASN A 232 -21.35 19.07 -22.32
N ALA A 233 -21.88 20.20 -22.82
CA ALA A 233 -21.36 20.85 -24.01
C ALA A 233 -19.88 21.26 -23.89
N ALA A 234 -19.38 21.56 -22.69
CA ALA A 234 -17.96 21.87 -22.43
C ALA A 234 -17.06 20.61 -22.36
N GLY A 235 -17.65 19.41 -22.30
CA GLY A 235 -16.94 18.16 -22.16
C GLY A 235 -16.68 17.75 -20.71
N ASP A 236 -17.31 18.43 -19.76
CA ASP A 236 -17.22 18.03 -18.36
C ASP A 236 -18.08 16.80 -18.11
N ILE A 237 -17.56 15.84 -17.38
CA ILE A 237 -18.27 14.63 -17.00
C ILE A 237 -19.41 15.03 -16.05
N THR A 238 -20.65 14.70 -16.40
CA THR A 238 -21.83 14.94 -15.55
C THR A 238 -22.22 13.68 -14.76
N GLY A 239 -21.76 12.52 -15.18
CA GLY A 239 -21.95 11.23 -14.55
C GLY A 239 -21.48 10.10 -15.46
N GLY A 240 -21.67 8.86 -15.02
CA GLY A 240 -21.29 7.72 -15.85
C GLY A 240 -21.13 6.40 -15.09
N SER A 241 -20.59 5.41 -15.77
CA SER A 241 -20.34 4.10 -15.19
C SER A 241 -19.16 3.38 -15.85
N VAL A 242 -18.58 2.42 -15.12
CA VAL A 242 -17.65 1.41 -15.63
C VAL A 242 -18.29 0.04 -15.37
N PRO A 243 -19.16 -0.44 -16.29
CA PRO A 243 -20.02 -1.63 -16.03
C PRO A 243 -19.22 -2.87 -15.69
N ALA A 244 -18.08 -3.09 -16.37
CA ALA A 244 -17.21 -4.25 -16.14
C ALA A 244 -16.65 -4.31 -14.70
N GLN A 245 -16.65 -3.18 -13.98
CA GLN A 245 -16.16 -3.08 -12.59
C GLN A 245 -17.29 -2.79 -11.59
N GLY A 246 -18.55 -2.67 -12.05
CA GLY A 246 -19.68 -2.31 -11.20
C GLY A 246 -19.56 -0.89 -10.59
N LEU A 247 -18.84 0.01 -11.26
CA LEU A 247 -18.59 1.35 -10.76
C LEU A 247 -19.54 2.38 -11.38
N ARG A 248 -19.91 3.38 -10.58
CA ARG A 248 -20.71 4.53 -10.98
C ARG A 248 -19.97 5.84 -10.66
N ILE A 249 -19.99 6.78 -11.58
CA ILE A 249 -19.42 8.11 -11.44
C ILE A 249 -20.55 9.11 -11.23
N VAL A 250 -20.42 9.96 -10.22
CA VAL A 250 -21.41 11.00 -9.90
C VAL A 250 -20.68 12.33 -9.73
N ARG A 251 -21.13 13.37 -10.46
CA ARG A 251 -20.66 14.73 -10.25
C ARG A 251 -21.50 15.43 -9.19
N VAL A 252 -20.82 16.09 -8.26
CA VAL A 252 -21.44 16.98 -7.26
C VAL A 252 -20.85 18.37 -7.47
N ARG A 253 -21.70 19.32 -7.83
CA ARG A 253 -21.28 20.72 -8.00
C ARG A 253 -21.18 21.41 -6.65
N GLY A 254 -20.08 22.14 -6.44
CA GLY A 254 -19.85 22.89 -5.19
C GLY A 254 -19.90 22.01 -3.95
N GLY A 255 -19.31 20.80 -4.04
CA GLY A 255 -19.38 19.81 -2.99
C GLY A 255 -18.72 20.21 -1.66
N ASP A 256 -19.24 19.68 -0.56
CA ASP A 256 -18.72 19.94 0.79
C ASP A 256 -17.33 19.30 0.99
N ALA A 257 -16.38 20.09 1.48
CA ALA A 257 -15.05 19.61 1.86
C ALA A 257 -15.08 18.45 2.88
N ARG A 258 -16.18 18.31 3.64
CA ARG A 258 -16.38 17.17 4.55
C ARG A 258 -16.38 15.82 3.83
N ALA A 259 -16.79 15.78 2.56
CA ALA A 259 -16.71 14.57 1.76
C ALA A 259 -15.26 14.08 1.57
N MET A 260 -14.27 14.97 1.75
CA MET A 260 -12.84 14.66 1.72
C MET A 260 -12.29 14.17 3.08
N SER A 261 -13.14 13.95 4.07
CA SER A 261 -12.72 13.39 5.36
C SER A 261 -12.69 11.86 5.32
N VAL A 262 -11.72 11.29 6.03
CA VAL A 262 -11.69 9.87 6.37
C VAL A 262 -12.11 9.74 7.83
N GLU A 263 -13.17 9.01 8.09
CA GLU A 263 -13.49 8.63 9.47
C GLU A 263 -12.34 7.80 10.03
N LYS A 264 -11.82 8.21 11.19
CA LYS A 264 -10.84 7.37 11.89
C LYS A 264 -11.53 6.09 12.30
N PRO A 265 -10.94 4.92 11.99
CA PRO A 265 -11.51 3.67 12.45
C PRO A 265 -11.61 3.64 13.97
N ASP A 266 -12.75 3.20 14.48
CA ASP A 266 -12.91 2.96 15.91
C ASP A 266 -12.32 1.59 16.27
N TYR A 267 -11.25 1.62 17.09
CA TYR A 267 -10.58 0.43 17.61
C TYR A 267 -10.92 0.15 19.07
N SER A 268 -11.82 0.93 19.68
CA SER A 268 -12.21 0.78 21.08
C SER A 268 -12.88 -0.57 21.38
N ALA A 269 -12.89 -0.96 22.64
CA ALA A 269 -13.63 -2.13 23.08
C ALA A 269 -15.15 -1.86 22.96
N PRO A 270 -15.94 -2.83 22.47
CA PRO A 270 -17.39 -2.71 22.47
C PRO A 270 -17.94 -2.48 23.87
N ALA A 271 -19.07 -1.79 23.97
CA ALA A 271 -19.73 -1.57 25.25
C ALA A 271 -20.00 -2.91 25.96
N GLY A 272 -19.67 -2.99 27.26
CA GLY A 272 -19.84 -4.21 28.06
C GLY A 272 -18.81 -5.32 27.78
N ALA A 273 -17.77 -5.06 26.99
CA ALA A 273 -16.70 -6.04 26.78
C ALA A 273 -15.94 -6.33 28.10
N PRO A 274 -15.60 -7.59 28.41
CA PRO A 274 -14.84 -7.96 29.60
C PRO A 274 -13.33 -7.68 29.46
N TYR A 275 -12.95 -6.80 28.52
CA TYR A 275 -11.58 -6.37 28.26
C TYR A 275 -11.54 -4.87 27.97
N THR A 276 -10.35 -4.29 28.02
CA THR A 276 -10.06 -2.94 27.52
C THR A 276 -9.38 -3.01 26.17
N ALA A 277 -9.48 -1.95 25.39
CA ALA A 277 -8.69 -1.71 24.20
C ALA A 277 -7.87 -0.43 24.43
N GLU A 278 -6.56 -0.57 24.49
CA GLU A 278 -5.61 0.49 24.76
C GLU A 278 -4.82 0.80 23.50
N ASP A 279 -4.81 2.05 23.05
CA ASP A 279 -3.93 2.45 21.97
C ASP A 279 -2.49 2.51 22.45
N VAL A 280 -1.59 1.91 21.67
CA VAL A 280 -0.17 1.81 21.99
C VAL A 280 0.68 2.32 20.85
N THR A 281 1.85 2.86 21.18
CA THR A 281 2.89 3.25 20.21
C THR A 281 4.15 2.45 20.52
N ILE A 282 4.65 1.74 19.53
CA ILE A 282 5.74 0.79 19.66
C ILE A 282 6.94 1.32 18.86
N PRO A 283 8.03 1.72 19.52
CA PRO A 283 9.26 2.09 18.82
C PRO A 283 9.91 0.85 18.20
N THR A 284 10.47 1.01 17.02
CA THR A 284 11.19 -0.04 16.32
C THR A 284 12.68 0.26 16.24
N PRO A 285 13.55 -0.76 16.15
CA PRO A 285 14.97 -0.56 15.91
C PRO A 285 15.28 0.19 14.60
N GLY A 286 14.36 0.12 13.62
CA GLY A 286 14.45 0.82 12.34
C GLY A 286 14.14 2.33 12.42
N GLY A 287 13.85 2.88 13.61
CA GLY A 287 13.61 4.30 13.85
C GLY A 287 12.20 4.78 13.49
N HIS A 288 11.32 3.90 13.06
CA HIS A 288 9.88 4.19 12.90
C HIS A 288 9.09 3.68 14.12
N THR A 289 7.83 4.09 14.21
CA THR A 289 6.92 3.66 15.27
C THR A 289 5.72 2.92 14.67
N LEU A 290 5.30 1.85 15.35
CA LEU A 290 4.07 1.15 15.02
C LEU A 290 2.97 1.58 15.99
N ALA A 291 1.82 1.94 15.44
CA ALA A 291 0.62 2.21 16.21
C ALA A 291 -0.22 0.95 16.31
N GLY A 292 -0.67 0.62 17.49
CA GLY A 292 -1.44 -0.59 17.74
C GLY A 292 -2.56 -0.40 18.74
N THR A 293 -3.34 -1.46 18.94
CA THR A 293 -4.33 -1.57 20.01
C THR A 293 -4.11 -2.86 20.77
N LEU A 294 -3.82 -2.73 22.05
CA LEU A 294 -3.73 -3.85 22.98
C LEU A 294 -5.11 -4.12 23.60
N THR A 295 -5.72 -5.21 23.19
CA THR A 295 -6.89 -5.79 23.85
C THR A 295 -6.45 -6.50 25.10
N LEU A 296 -6.93 -6.10 26.28
CA LEU A 296 -6.45 -6.60 27.55
C LEU A 296 -7.60 -7.02 28.45
N PRO A 297 -7.75 -8.31 28.83
CA PRO A 297 -8.79 -8.79 29.73
C PRO A 297 -8.82 -8.00 31.04
N ARG A 298 -10.03 -7.66 31.55
CA ARG A 298 -10.18 -6.85 32.78
C ARG A 298 -9.95 -7.65 34.04
N ASP A 299 -10.53 -8.83 34.10
CA ASP A 299 -10.40 -9.73 35.26
C ASP A 299 -9.07 -10.51 35.19
N ARG A 300 -8.07 -9.99 35.87
CA ARG A 300 -6.69 -10.47 35.85
C ARG A 300 -6.15 -10.61 37.26
N ALA A 301 -6.17 -11.81 37.78
CA ALA A 301 -5.45 -12.10 39.04
C ALA A 301 -3.92 -12.26 38.83
N ARG A 302 -3.46 -12.46 37.57
CA ARG A 302 -2.07 -12.70 37.17
C ARG A 302 -1.83 -12.16 35.76
N PRO A 303 -0.56 -11.97 35.34
CA PRO A 303 -0.26 -11.67 33.95
C PRO A 303 -0.89 -12.68 32.98
N VAL A 304 -1.46 -12.20 31.90
CA VAL A 304 -2.21 -13.00 30.93
C VAL A 304 -1.35 -13.38 29.73
N PRO A 305 -1.64 -14.50 29.04
CA PRO A 305 -1.03 -14.80 27.76
C PRO A 305 -1.43 -13.77 26.70
N ALA A 306 -0.57 -13.59 25.68
CA ALA A 306 -0.87 -12.65 24.61
C ALA A 306 -0.57 -13.22 23.22
N VAL A 307 -1.31 -12.68 22.26
CA VAL A 307 -1.18 -12.98 20.83
C VAL A 307 -0.87 -11.70 20.07
N VAL A 308 0.04 -11.77 19.10
CA VAL A 308 0.24 -10.73 18.10
C VAL A 308 -0.41 -11.18 16.79
N THR A 309 -1.23 -10.35 16.18
CA THR A 309 -1.77 -10.58 14.85
C THR A 309 -0.86 -9.99 13.78
N ILE A 310 -0.68 -10.70 12.65
CA ILE A 310 0.16 -10.31 11.53
C ILE A 310 -0.69 -10.34 10.26
N SER A 311 -0.83 -9.19 9.62
CA SER A 311 -1.68 -8.97 8.47
C SER A 311 -1.18 -9.65 7.18
N GLY A 312 -2.08 -9.75 6.22
CA GLY A 312 -1.77 -10.19 4.86
C GLY A 312 -1.10 -9.10 4.03
N SER A 313 -0.95 -9.37 2.73
CA SER A 313 -0.20 -8.52 1.80
C SER A 313 -0.84 -7.15 1.60
N GLY A 314 0.03 -6.15 1.43
CA GLY A 314 -0.35 -4.76 1.21
C GLY A 314 -0.41 -3.94 2.51
N PRO A 315 -0.63 -2.62 2.40
CA PRO A 315 -0.68 -1.74 3.56
C PRO A 315 -1.98 -1.95 4.34
N GLN A 316 -1.90 -2.68 5.45
CA GLN A 316 -3.05 -3.06 6.27
C GLN A 316 -3.12 -2.26 7.58
N ASP A 317 -4.35 -1.91 7.98
CA ASP A 317 -4.59 -1.40 9.33
C ASP A 317 -4.58 -2.56 10.36
N ARG A 318 -4.55 -2.21 11.62
CA ARG A 318 -4.51 -3.17 12.76
C ARG A 318 -5.68 -4.17 12.81
N ASP A 319 -6.75 -3.92 12.10
CA ASP A 319 -7.90 -4.83 12.02
C ASP A 319 -7.88 -5.71 10.76
N GLU A 320 -6.91 -5.47 9.86
CA GLU A 320 -6.84 -6.08 8.53
C GLU A 320 -8.14 -5.82 7.76
N ALA A 321 -8.63 -4.57 7.80
CA ALA A 321 -9.83 -4.19 7.11
C ALA A 321 -9.60 -4.16 5.60
N ILE A 322 -10.35 -4.99 4.86
CA ILE A 322 -10.29 -4.99 3.39
C ILE A 322 -11.37 -4.04 2.86
N PRO A 323 -10.99 -2.90 2.27
CA PRO A 323 -11.94 -1.84 1.95
C PRO A 323 -13.06 -2.24 0.98
N ILE A 324 -12.77 -3.13 0.01
CA ILE A 324 -13.76 -3.64 -0.94
C ILE A 324 -14.72 -4.66 -0.32
N VAL A 325 -14.41 -5.14 0.90
CA VAL A 325 -15.24 -6.09 1.66
C VAL A 325 -15.75 -5.39 2.92
N LYS A 326 -16.72 -4.51 2.71
CA LYS A 326 -17.24 -3.63 3.77
C LYS A 326 -17.59 -4.37 5.05
N GLY A 327 -17.00 -3.93 6.17
CA GLY A 327 -17.22 -4.49 7.50
C GLY A 327 -16.38 -5.72 7.81
N TYR A 328 -15.56 -6.23 6.88
CA TYR A 328 -14.60 -7.29 7.15
C TYR A 328 -13.43 -6.70 7.97
N ARG A 329 -13.28 -7.17 9.20
CA ARG A 329 -12.25 -6.75 10.17
C ARG A 329 -11.85 -7.98 10.99
N PRO A 330 -11.12 -8.94 10.40
CA PRO A 330 -10.88 -10.25 11.00
C PRO A 330 -10.12 -10.15 12.32
N PHE A 331 -9.12 -9.28 12.42
CA PHE A 331 -8.33 -9.15 13.63
C PHE A 331 -9.10 -8.50 14.77
N ARG A 332 -10.09 -7.63 14.47
CA ARG A 332 -11.03 -7.15 15.50
C ARG A 332 -11.88 -8.30 16.06
N GLN A 333 -12.37 -9.19 15.19
CA GLN A 333 -13.15 -10.36 15.61
C GLN A 333 -12.31 -11.35 16.44
N ILE A 334 -11.07 -11.60 16.01
CA ILE A 334 -10.11 -12.44 16.75
C ILE A 334 -9.82 -11.82 18.12
N ALA A 335 -9.56 -10.50 18.17
CA ALA A 335 -9.29 -9.80 19.41
C ALA A 335 -10.48 -9.79 20.38
N ASP A 336 -11.71 -9.59 19.88
CA ASP A 336 -12.92 -9.71 20.70
C ASP A 336 -13.08 -11.12 21.26
N THR A 337 -12.92 -12.13 20.41
CA THR A 337 -13.07 -13.54 20.79
C THR A 337 -12.03 -13.95 21.83
N LEU A 338 -10.77 -13.64 21.62
CA LEU A 338 -9.67 -14.01 22.52
C LEU A 338 -9.71 -13.19 23.81
N GLY A 339 -10.03 -11.89 23.74
CA GLY A 339 -10.20 -11.03 24.90
C GLY A 339 -11.27 -11.53 25.88
N ARG A 340 -12.38 -12.02 25.35
CA ARG A 340 -13.46 -12.68 26.13
C ARG A 340 -13.02 -14.04 26.73
N ASN A 341 -11.96 -14.62 26.20
CA ASN A 341 -11.39 -15.88 26.65
C ASN A 341 -10.10 -15.72 27.48
N GLY A 342 -9.81 -14.51 28.00
CA GLY A 342 -8.70 -14.26 28.91
C GLY A 342 -7.33 -14.19 28.23
N ILE A 343 -7.27 -14.01 26.90
CA ILE A 343 -6.04 -13.89 26.13
C ILE A 343 -5.95 -12.45 25.58
N ALA A 344 -4.87 -11.75 25.90
CA ALA A 344 -4.60 -10.44 25.34
C ALA A 344 -4.27 -10.53 23.84
N VAL A 345 -4.61 -9.48 23.07
CA VAL A 345 -4.27 -9.43 21.65
C VAL A 345 -3.71 -8.05 21.30
N LEU A 346 -2.52 -8.04 20.73
CA LEU A 346 -1.92 -6.85 20.17
C LEU A 346 -2.07 -6.90 18.65
N ARG A 347 -2.83 -5.95 18.12
CA ARG A 347 -3.03 -5.66 16.70
C ARG A 347 -2.31 -4.35 16.40
N TYR A 348 -1.64 -4.23 15.26
CA TYR A 348 -0.92 -3.01 14.90
C TYR A 348 -1.10 -2.68 13.42
N ASP A 349 -1.02 -1.38 13.09
CA ASP A 349 -0.99 -0.91 11.71
C ASP A 349 0.39 -1.20 11.12
N ASP A 350 0.45 -1.72 9.90
CA ASP A 350 1.71 -1.93 9.21
C ASP A 350 2.53 -0.63 9.11
N ARG A 351 3.86 -0.74 9.03
CA ARG A 351 4.72 0.43 8.83
C ARG A 351 4.23 1.29 7.66
N GLY A 352 4.14 2.60 7.86
CA GLY A 352 3.66 3.53 6.84
C GLY A 352 2.16 3.47 6.56
N THR A 353 1.38 2.78 7.40
CA THR A 353 -0.08 2.64 7.28
C THR A 353 -0.77 3.13 8.55
N GLY A 354 -2.03 3.56 8.43
CA GLY A 354 -2.83 4.00 9.57
C GLY A 354 -2.15 5.10 10.37
N ALA A 355 -1.84 4.84 11.64
CA ALA A 355 -1.09 5.75 12.50
C ALA A 355 0.38 5.34 12.69
N SER A 356 0.84 4.26 12.05
CA SER A 356 2.24 3.85 12.04
C SER A 356 3.08 4.74 11.13
N THR A 357 4.30 5.06 11.57
CA THR A 357 5.28 5.77 10.74
C THR A 357 6.12 4.78 9.92
N GLY A 358 7.08 5.27 9.14
CA GLY A 358 7.92 4.44 8.28
C GLY A 358 7.43 4.44 6.83
N ASN A 359 7.93 3.49 6.03
CA ASN A 359 7.62 3.41 4.61
C ASN A 359 7.28 1.97 4.21
N HIS A 360 6.03 1.72 3.90
CA HIS A 360 5.54 0.42 3.42
C HIS A 360 6.07 0.10 2.00
N ALA A 361 6.14 1.10 1.11
CA ALA A 361 6.45 0.88 -0.31
C ALA A 361 7.87 0.33 -0.57
N THR A 362 8.79 0.52 0.38
CA THR A 362 10.17 0.02 0.28
C THR A 362 10.43 -1.21 1.16
N ALA A 363 9.44 -1.61 1.97
CA ALA A 363 9.56 -2.73 2.89
C ALA A 363 9.38 -4.07 2.18
N THR A 364 9.89 -5.12 2.80
CA THR A 364 9.78 -6.51 2.39
C THR A 364 9.14 -7.34 3.51
N SER A 365 8.76 -8.59 3.24
CA SER A 365 8.27 -9.49 4.30
C SER A 365 9.31 -9.72 5.41
N ALA A 366 10.61 -9.58 5.13
CA ALA A 366 11.66 -9.61 6.15
C ALA A 366 11.60 -8.40 7.09
N ASP A 367 11.36 -7.21 6.53
CA ASP A 367 11.18 -6.00 7.32
C ASP A 367 9.92 -6.05 8.19
N PHE A 368 8.84 -6.66 7.70
CA PHE A 368 7.63 -6.90 8.50
C PHE A 368 7.88 -7.94 9.61
N ALA A 369 8.74 -8.94 9.37
CA ALA A 369 9.17 -9.85 10.44
C ALA A 369 9.95 -9.12 11.55
N ASP A 370 10.75 -8.10 11.20
CA ASP A 370 11.44 -7.25 12.19
C ASP A 370 10.45 -6.39 12.98
N ASP A 371 9.38 -5.91 12.35
CA ASP A 371 8.29 -5.23 13.05
C ASP A 371 7.60 -6.15 14.07
N VAL A 372 7.31 -7.39 13.70
CA VAL A 372 6.74 -8.38 14.64
C VAL A 372 7.68 -8.62 15.83
N ARG A 373 9.00 -8.68 15.60
CA ARG A 373 9.99 -8.80 16.69
C ARG A 373 9.96 -7.60 17.64
N ALA A 374 9.81 -6.38 17.09
CA ALA A 374 9.67 -5.17 17.90
C ALA A 374 8.36 -5.20 18.73
N VAL A 375 7.26 -5.65 18.13
CA VAL A 375 5.97 -5.82 18.81
C VAL A 375 6.07 -6.86 19.94
N LEU A 376 6.73 -8.00 19.71
CA LEU A 376 6.98 -9.01 20.76
C LEU A 376 7.88 -8.47 21.87
N ALA A 377 8.93 -7.71 21.52
CA ALA A 377 9.79 -7.07 22.51
C ALA A 377 8.99 -6.09 23.38
N TYR A 378 8.11 -5.29 22.79
CA TYR A 378 7.21 -4.40 23.52
C TYR A 378 6.29 -5.18 24.48
N LEU A 379 5.64 -6.25 24.01
CA LEU A 379 4.78 -7.07 24.90
C LEU A 379 5.54 -7.65 26.09
N ARG A 380 6.82 -8.00 25.93
CA ARG A 380 7.67 -8.53 27.01
C ARG A 380 7.99 -7.46 28.08
N THR A 381 7.81 -6.19 27.80
CA THR A 381 7.97 -5.11 28.79
C THR A 381 6.69 -4.82 29.58
N ARG A 382 5.55 -5.37 29.17
CA ARG A 382 4.26 -5.07 29.77
C ARG A 382 4.01 -5.94 31.01
N PRO A 383 3.83 -5.36 32.20
CA PRO A 383 3.64 -6.13 33.45
C PRO A 383 2.35 -6.95 33.46
N GLU A 384 1.35 -6.59 32.64
CA GLU A 384 0.08 -7.31 32.53
C GLU A 384 0.19 -8.57 31.68
N ILE A 385 1.29 -8.71 30.91
CA ILE A 385 1.50 -9.81 29.96
C ILE A 385 2.49 -10.80 30.51
N ASP A 386 2.16 -12.08 30.42
CA ASP A 386 3.11 -13.14 30.70
C ASP A 386 4.03 -13.35 29.49
N ALA A 387 5.26 -12.84 29.60
CA ALA A 387 6.27 -12.90 28.55
C ALA A 387 6.63 -14.35 28.11
N SER A 388 6.35 -15.36 28.95
CA SER A 388 6.57 -16.76 28.64
C SER A 388 5.42 -17.41 27.86
N ARG A 389 4.29 -16.70 27.69
CA ARG A 389 3.07 -17.21 27.04
C ARG A 389 2.64 -16.32 25.86
N LEU A 390 3.57 -16.12 24.91
CA LEU A 390 3.33 -15.35 23.70
C LEU A 390 3.14 -16.26 22.48
N ALA A 391 2.20 -15.90 21.60
CA ALA A 391 1.98 -16.59 20.32
C ALA A 391 1.74 -15.58 19.18
N LEU A 392 1.85 -16.06 17.94
CA LEU A 392 1.57 -15.29 16.73
C LEU A 392 0.36 -15.89 16.01
N VAL A 393 -0.46 -15.02 15.42
CA VAL A 393 -1.53 -15.39 14.48
C VAL A 393 -1.33 -14.60 13.21
N GLY A 394 -0.91 -15.26 12.14
CA GLY A 394 -0.66 -14.63 10.84
C GLY A 394 -1.67 -15.07 9.79
N HIS A 395 -2.25 -14.11 9.06
CA HIS A 395 -3.14 -14.36 7.94
C HIS A 395 -2.43 -14.11 6.61
N SER A 396 -2.64 -14.98 5.63
CA SER A 396 -2.08 -14.84 4.28
C SER A 396 -0.56 -14.63 4.31
N GLU A 397 -0.01 -13.49 3.89
CA GLU A 397 1.43 -13.17 4.05
C GLU A 397 1.86 -13.19 5.51
N GLY A 398 1.00 -12.82 6.46
CA GLY A 398 1.28 -12.99 7.89
C GLY A 398 1.54 -14.44 8.28
N GLY A 399 0.93 -15.40 7.56
CA GLY A 399 1.22 -16.82 7.67
C GLY A 399 2.58 -17.24 7.09
N LEU A 400 3.20 -16.41 6.26
CA LEU A 400 4.60 -16.54 5.81
C LEU A 400 5.55 -15.86 6.81
N ILE A 401 5.17 -14.72 7.38
CA ILE A 401 5.99 -13.94 8.31
C ILE A 401 6.10 -14.62 9.68
N ALA A 402 5.02 -15.17 10.21
CA ALA A 402 5.02 -15.85 11.52
C ALA A 402 6.08 -16.97 11.63
N PRO A 403 6.26 -17.87 10.65
CA PRO A 403 7.36 -18.81 10.60
C PRO A 403 8.75 -18.16 10.58
N MET A 404 8.94 -17.02 9.91
CA MET A 404 10.22 -16.32 9.85
C MET A 404 10.65 -15.81 11.24
N VAL A 405 9.69 -15.36 12.04
CA VAL A 405 9.93 -14.96 13.43
C VAL A 405 10.15 -16.17 14.31
N ALA A 406 9.27 -17.18 14.25
CA ALA A 406 9.32 -18.36 15.10
C ALA A 406 10.55 -19.23 14.87
N ALA A 407 11.12 -19.22 13.67
CA ALA A 407 12.36 -19.93 13.36
C ALA A 407 13.59 -19.39 14.13
N SER A 408 13.51 -18.13 14.61
CA SER A 408 14.57 -17.47 15.38
C SER A 408 14.18 -17.16 16.83
N ASP A 409 12.92 -17.37 17.22
CA ASP A 409 12.42 -17.14 18.58
C ASP A 409 11.76 -18.40 19.17
N PRO A 410 12.55 -19.30 19.76
CA PRO A 410 12.02 -20.53 20.36
C PRO A 410 11.25 -20.29 21.67
N SER A 411 11.24 -19.07 22.21
CA SER A 411 10.48 -18.72 23.42
C SER A 411 8.98 -18.55 23.15
N LEU A 412 8.56 -18.43 21.88
CA LEU A 412 7.16 -18.43 21.51
C LEU A 412 6.48 -19.74 21.88
N ARG A 413 5.30 -19.66 22.46
CA ARG A 413 4.50 -20.84 22.83
C ARG A 413 3.85 -21.50 21.61
N GLY A 414 3.63 -20.77 20.53
CA GLY A 414 3.09 -21.30 19.29
C GLY A 414 2.82 -20.25 18.23
N ILE A 415 2.51 -20.73 17.04
CA ILE A 415 2.07 -19.88 15.93
C ILE A 415 0.84 -20.48 15.26
N VAL A 416 -0.02 -19.61 14.73
CA VAL A 416 -1.18 -19.98 13.92
C VAL A 416 -1.01 -19.39 12.54
N LEU A 417 -1.11 -20.23 11.52
CA LEU A 417 -1.01 -19.90 10.12
C LEU A 417 -2.41 -19.97 9.51
N MET A 418 -3.03 -18.82 9.27
CA MET A 418 -4.34 -18.71 8.65
C MET A 418 -4.15 -18.45 7.16
N ALA A 419 -4.51 -19.40 6.30
CA ALA A 419 -4.32 -19.33 4.84
C ALA A 419 -2.87 -18.96 4.45
N GLY A 420 -1.89 -19.51 5.19
CA GLY A 420 -0.47 -19.23 4.97
C GLY A 420 0.07 -19.91 3.71
N PRO A 421 0.91 -19.22 2.91
CA PRO A 421 1.45 -19.78 1.68
C PRO A 421 2.53 -20.85 1.93
N ALA A 422 2.53 -21.88 1.08
CA ALA A 422 3.57 -22.90 0.98
C ALA A 422 4.35 -22.82 -0.34
N GLN A 423 3.81 -22.14 -1.31
CA GLN A 423 4.42 -21.90 -2.62
C GLN A 423 5.22 -20.60 -2.59
N THR A 424 6.22 -20.51 -3.48
CA THR A 424 6.92 -19.25 -3.73
C THR A 424 5.96 -18.19 -4.29
N GLY A 425 6.28 -16.92 -4.08
CA GLY A 425 5.48 -15.83 -4.63
C GLY A 425 5.32 -15.91 -6.14
N ARG A 426 6.32 -16.45 -6.87
CA ARG A 426 6.24 -16.67 -8.32
C ARG A 426 5.14 -17.66 -8.69
N GLU A 427 5.06 -18.79 -8.00
CA GLU A 427 4.01 -19.80 -8.21
C GLU A 427 2.63 -19.26 -7.87
N ILE A 428 2.51 -18.52 -6.76
CA ILE A 428 1.26 -17.89 -6.32
C ILE A 428 0.79 -16.85 -7.35
N LEU A 429 1.64 -15.93 -7.77
CA LEU A 429 1.27 -14.91 -8.74
C LEU A 429 0.92 -15.51 -10.11
N ARG A 430 1.68 -16.53 -10.55
CA ARG A 430 1.35 -17.25 -11.78
C ARG A 430 -0.04 -17.88 -11.71
N TYR A 431 -0.36 -18.53 -10.61
CA TYR A 431 -1.69 -19.11 -10.36
C TYR A 431 -2.76 -18.05 -10.35
N GLN A 432 -2.61 -17.00 -9.54
CA GLN A 432 -3.63 -15.95 -9.37
C GLN A 432 -3.90 -15.18 -10.66
N ILE A 433 -2.84 -14.76 -11.38
CA ILE A 433 -2.95 -14.06 -12.66
C ILE A 433 -3.59 -14.98 -13.70
N GLY A 434 -3.11 -16.23 -13.82
CA GLY A 434 -3.65 -17.22 -14.75
C GLY A 434 -5.13 -17.54 -14.50
N ALA A 435 -5.51 -17.67 -13.24
CA ALA A 435 -6.90 -17.87 -12.82
C ALA A 435 -7.77 -16.65 -13.14
N GLY A 436 -7.27 -15.43 -12.90
CA GLY A 436 -7.94 -14.17 -13.25
C GLY A 436 -8.17 -14.05 -14.77
N ILE A 437 -7.15 -14.37 -15.59
CA ILE A 437 -7.29 -14.41 -17.05
C ILE A 437 -8.38 -15.40 -17.47
N THR A 438 -8.39 -16.58 -16.86
CA THR A 438 -9.36 -17.64 -17.21
C THR A 438 -10.79 -17.24 -16.87
N ARG A 439 -11.01 -16.62 -15.70
CA ARG A 439 -12.34 -16.20 -15.24
C ARG A 439 -12.83 -14.90 -15.90
N SER A 440 -11.96 -14.12 -16.53
CA SER A 440 -12.35 -12.85 -17.13
C SER A 440 -13.36 -13.03 -18.26
N ALA A 441 -14.59 -12.59 -18.03
CA ALA A 441 -15.62 -12.55 -19.07
C ALA A 441 -15.35 -11.46 -20.14
N ALA A 442 -14.49 -10.50 -19.84
CA ALA A 442 -14.16 -9.39 -20.73
C ALA A 442 -13.15 -9.78 -21.84
N LEU A 443 -12.45 -10.91 -21.71
CA LEU A 443 -11.44 -11.34 -22.65
C LEU A 443 -11.98 -12.40 -23.62
N SER A 444 -11.75 -12.21 -24.92
CA SER A 444 -11.96 -13.25 -25.93
C SER A 444 -10.94 -14.39 -25.75
N PRO A 445 -11.17 -15.59 -26.33
CA PRO A 445 -10.20 -16.69 -26.26
C PRO A 445 -8.80 -16.29 -26.74
N ALA A 446 -8.69 -15.58 -27.85
CA ALA A 446 -7.41 -15.12 -28.40
C ALA A 446 -6.71 -14.11 -27.47
N GLN A 447 -7.46 -13.22 -26.81
CA GLN A 447 -6.93 -12.29 -25.83
C GLN A 447 -6.44 -13.01 -24.56
N ARG A 448 -7.18 -14.04 -24.08
CA ARG A 448 -6.74 -14.88 -22.96
C ARG A 448 -5.42 -15.59 -23.28
N ASP A 449 -5.29 -16.17 -24.48
CA ASP A 449 -4.06 -16.85 -24.90
C ASP A 449 -2.89 -15.86 -25.03
N SER A 450 -3.15 -14.65 -25.52
CA SER A 450 -2.14 -13.59 -25.55
C SER A 450 -1.72 -13.18 -24.14
N ALA A 451 -2.68 -12.96 -23.23
CA ALA A 451 -2.41 -12.59 -21.85
C ALA A 451 -1.62 -13.68 -21.10
N ARG A 452 -1.96 -14.96 -21.30
CA ARG A 452 -1.22 -16.08 -20.70
C ARG A 452 0.26 -16.10 -21.09
N ARG A 453 0.58 -15.78 -22.35
CA ARG A 453 1.98 -15.71 -22.83
C ARG A 453 2.80 -14.61 -22.16
N THR A 454 2.17 -13.59 -21.61
CA THR A 454 2.84 -12.44 -20.96
C THR A 454 2.94 -12.56 -19.44
N VAL A 455 2.37 -13.59 -18.82
CA VAL A 455 2.32 -13.76 -17.35
C VAL A 455 3.70 -13.70 -16.73
N GLU A 456 4.67 -14.47 -17.22
CA GLU A 456 6.02 -14.50 -16.65
C GLU A 456 6.72 -13.14 -16.79
N GLY A 457 6.62 -12.51 -17.96
CA GLY A 457 7.17 -11.17 -18.18
C GLY A 457 6.53 -10.11 -17.27
N THR A 458 5.24 -10.26 -16.96
CA THR A 458 4.54 -9.40 -16.00
C THR A 458 5.08 -9.62 -14.59
N ILE A 459 5.23 -10.87 -14.15
CA ILE A 459 5.79 -11.21 -12.83
C ILE A 459 7.21 -10.66 -12.68
N ASP A 460 8.06 -10.86 -13.70
CA ASP A 460 9.43 -10.35 -13.70
C ASP A 460 9.47 -8.81 -13.65
N SER A 461 8.56 -8.15 -14.37
CA SER A 461 8.45 -6.69 -14.33
C SER A 461 8.05 -6.17 -12.96
N LEU A 462 7.08 -6.82 -12.31
CA LEU A 462 6.67 -6.49 -10.94
C LEU A 462 7.83 -6.68 -9.96
N GLY A 463 8.58 -7.78 -10.08
CA GLY A 463 9.74 -8.05 -9.21
C GLY A 463 10.86 -7.02 -9.38
N ARG A 464 11.05 -6.49 -10.59
CA ARG A 464 12.01 -5.40 -10.83
C ARG A 464 11.55 -4.06 -10.27
N ALA A 465 10.24 -3.81 -10.26
CA ALA A 465 9.68 -2.52 -9.87
C ALA A 465 9.49 -2.36 -8.35
N GLN A 466 9.28 -3.46 -7.61
CA GLN A 466 8.88 -3.41 -6.22
C GLN A 466 9.75 -4.34 -5.34
N PRO A 467 10.45 -3.81 -4.32
CA PRO A 467 11.29 -4.61 -3.42
C PRO A 467 10.52 -5.74 -2.73
N TRP A 468 9.30 -5.48 -2.28
CA TRP A 468 8.43 -6.49 -1.68
C TRP A 468 8.15 -7.65 -2.64
N VAL A 469 7.74 -7.33 -3.90
CA VAL A 469 7.47 -8.36 -4.90
C VAL A 469 8.72 -9.18 -5.15
N LYS A 470 9.89 -8.53 -5.32
CA LYS A 470 11.15 -9.24 -5.51
C LYS A 470 11.43 -10.23 -4.39
N TYR A 471 11.31 -9.78 -3.13
CA TYR A 471 11.51 -10.64 -1.96
C TYR A 471 10.53 -11.81 -1.94
N PHE A 472 9.24 -11.54 -2.19
CA PHE A 472 8.19 -12.54 -2.23
C PHE A 472 8.39 -13.60 -3.32
N LEU A 473 8.88 -13.18 -4.51
CA LEU A 473 9.20 -14.11 -5.60
C LEU A 473 10.35 -15.09 -5.24
N ASP A 474 11.34 -14.60 -4.50
CA ASP A 474 12.59 -15.32 -4.19
C ASP A 474 12.50 -16.16 -2.91
N HIS A 475 11.54 -15.85 -2.02
CA HIS A 475 11.40 -16.54 -0.74
C HIS A 475 10.72 -17.90 -0.87
N ASP A 476 11.37 -18.96 -0.34
CA ASP A 476 10.76 -20.29 -0.21
C ASP A 476 10.19 -20.49 1.21
N PRO A 477 8.85 -20.50 1.37
CA PRO A 477 8.20 -20.67 2.66
C PRO A 477 8.50 -22.02 3.30
N LEU A 478 8.70 -23.08 2.51
CA LEU A 478 8.94 -24.42 3.03
C LEU A 478 10.33 -24.56 3.66
N VAL A 479 11.33 -23.84 3.15
CA VAL A 479 12.66 -23.76 3.79
C VAL A 479 12.55 -23.14 5.17
N THR A 480 11.77 -22.06 5.30
CA THR A 480 11.53 -21.40 6.59
C THR A 480 10.72 -22.30 7.53
N ALA A 481 9.66 -22.95 7.04
CA ALA A 481 8.81 -23.85 7.83
C ALA A 481 9.59 -25.00 8.46
N ARG A 482 10.56 -25.60 7.76
CA ARG A 482 11.41 -26.68 8.31
C ARG A 482 12.23 -26.26 9.54
N ARG A 483 12.44 -24.97 9.75
CA ARG A 483 13.20 -24.42 10.88
C ARG A 483 12.32 -24.17 12.12
N VAL A 484 11.01 -24.14 11.97
CA VAL A 484 10.06 -23.86 13.06
C VAL A 484 9.93 -25.06 13.99
N LYS A 485 10.17 -24.86 15.29
CA LYS A 485 10.11 -25.90 16.33
C LYS A 485 8.97 -25.71 17.33
N VAL A 486 8.36 -24.53 17.35
CA VAL A 486 7.25 -24.23 18.26
C VAL A 486 5.94 -24.88 17.78
N PRO A 487 4.98 -25.15 18.67
CA PRO A 487 3.66 -25.64 18.29
C PRO A 487 3.05 -24.80 17.17
N THR A 488 2.50 -25.46 16.16
CA THR A 488 1.95 -24.77 14.98
C THR A 488 0.56 -25.30 14.67
N LEU A 489 -0.40 -24.38 14.53
CA LEU A 489 -1.72 -24.65 13.99
C LEU A 489 -1.82 -24.06 12.59
N ILE A 490 -2.29 -24.85 11.63
CA ILE A 490 -2.57 -24.42 10.26
C ILE A 490 -4.09 -24.43 10.08
N LEU A 491 -4.67 -23.26 9.77
CA LEU A 491 -6.07 -23.11 9.42
C LEU A 491 -6.17 -22.75 7.94
N GLN A 492 -7.08 -23.41 7.21
CA GLN A 492 -7.21 -23.24 5.77
C GLN A 492 -8.68 -23.31 5.33
N GLY A 493 -9.07 -22.43 4.41
CA GLY A 493 -10.33 -22.51 3.73
C GLY A 493 -10.28 -23.50 2.56
N GLU A 494 -11.31 -24.36 2.44
CA GLU A 494 -11.38 -25.33 1.33
C GLU A 494 -11.53 -24.65 -0.03
N THR A 495 -12.31 -23.57 -0.08
CA THR A 495 -12.59 -22.83 -1.32
C THR A 495 -11.65 -21.64 -1.52
N ASP A 496 -10.52 -21.58 -0.80
CA ASP A 496 -9.54 -20.52 -0.98
C ASP A 496 -8.93 -20.57 -2.40
N ARG A 497 -9.12 -19.47 -3.16
CA ARG A 497 -8.61 -19.29 -4.53
C ARG A 497 -7.41 -18.35 -4.60
N GLN A 498 -6.85 -17.95 -3.46
CA GLN A 498 -5.63 -17.16 -3.40
C GLN A 498 -4.44 -17.99 -2.92
N VAL A 499 -4.62 -18.71 -1.81
CA VAL A 499 -3.71 -19.71 -1.29
C VAL A 499 -4.49 -21.02 -1.21
N THR A 500 -4.29 -21.89 -2.18
CA THR A 500 -5.12 -23.09 -2.33
C THR A 500 -4.97 -24.10 -1.18
N ALA A 501 -6.00 -24.89 -0.94
CA ALA A 501 -6.10 -25.76 0.23
C ALA A 501 -4.94 -26.76 0.37
N GLU A 502 -4.34 -27.21 -0.73
CA GLU A 502 -3.20 -28.13 -0.77
C GLU A 502 -1.93 -27.54 -0.16
N GLN A 503 -1.84 -26.20 -0.10
CA GLN A 503 -0.69 -25.53 0.50
C GLN A 503 -0.61 -25.77 2.01
N ALA A 504 -1.74 -25.91 2.68
CA ALA A 504 -1.79 -26.23 4.11
C ALA A 504 -1.15 -27.62 4.41
N GLU A 505 -1.36 -28.61 3.55
CA GLU A 505 -0.73 -29.91 3.66
C GLU A 505 0.79 -29.83 3.41
N SER A 506 1.19 -29.02 2.43
CA SER A 506 2.61 -28.81 2.12
C SER A 506 3.35 -28.15 3.28
N LEU A 507 2.74 -27.16 3.95
CA LEU A 507 3.27 -26.57 5.19
C LEU A 507 3.39 -27.60 6.30
N GLU A 508 2.34 -28.40 6.54
CA GLU A 508 2.38 -29.45 7.56
C GLU A 508 3.52 -30.44 7.31
N ARG A 509 3.66 -30.92 6.08
CA ARG A 509 4.77 -31.81 5.69
C ARG A 509 6.13 -31.18 5.94
N ALA A 510 6.32 -29.91 5.57
CA ALA A 510 7.59 -29.22 5.76
C ALA A 510 7.94 -29.02 7.24
N LEU A 511 6.98 -28.58 8.07
CA LEU A 511 7.13 -28.44 9.51
C LEU A 511 7.54 -29.77 10.15
N ARG A 512 6.83 -30.87 9.82
CA ARG A 512 7.13 -32.23 10.33
C ARG A 512 8.48 -32.75 9.84
N ALA A 513 8.82 -32.55 8.57
CA ALA A 513 10.13 -32.89 8.01
C ALA A 513 11.26 -32.12 8.70
N GLY A 514 10.99 -30.90 9.17
CA GLY A 514 11.90 -30.15 10.03
C GLY A 514 12.01 -30.69 11.46
N GLY A 515 11.27 -31.73 11.85
CA GLY A 515 11.24 -32.30 13.18
C GLY A 515 10.24 -31.72 14.15
N ASN A 516 9.35 -30.84 13.70
CA ASN A 516 8.26 -30.32 14.53
C ASN A 516 7.13 -31.35 14.65
N ARG A 517 7.01 -31.97 15.86
CA ARG A 517 5.98 -32.98 16.14
C ARG A 517 4.65 -32.37 16.61
N ARG A 518 4.61 -31.07 16.93
CA ARG A 518 3.44 -30.36 17.47
C ARG A 518 2.77 -29.51 16.40
N VAL A 519 2.35 -30.17 15.30
CA VAL A 519 1.67 -29.53 14.17
C VAL A 519 0.26 -30.08 14.08
N ALA A 520 -0.72 -29.19 14.05
CA ALA A 520 -2.12 -29.48 13.78
C ALA A 520 -2.57 -28.72 12.52
N ARG A 521 -3.42 -29.35 11.70
CA ARG A 521 -4.02 -28.73 10.52
C ARG A 521 -5.54 -28.92 10.57
N ARG A 522 -6.25 -27.85 10.19
CA ARG A 522 -7.71 -27.88 10.04
C ARG A 522 -8.13 -27.16 8.77
N VAL A 523 -8.90 -27.84 7.95
CA VAL A 523 -9.50 -27.30 6.72
C VAL A 523 -10.98 -27.10 6.97
N PHE A 524 -11.51 -25.94 6.57
CA PHE A 524 -12.90 -25.58 6.77
C PHE A 524 -13.63 -25.63 5.43
N SER A 525 -14.62 -26.52 5.33
CA SER A 525 -15.41 -26.67 4.12
C SER A 525 -16.17 -25.39 3.79
N GLN A 526 -16.21 -25.03 2.50
CA GLN A 526 -16.84 -23.81 1.99
C GLN A 526 -16.37 -22.50 2.69
N ALA A 527 -15.16 -22.48 3.23
CA ALA A 527 -14.55 -21.24 3.68
C ALA A 527 -13.56 -20.75 2.62
N ASN A 528 -13.62 -19.47 2.30
CA ASN A 528 -12.70 -18.82 1.36
C ASN A 528 -11.42 -18.32 2.06
N HIS A 529 -10.58 -17.58 1.34
CA HIS A 529 -9.34 -16.98 1.86
C HIS A 529 -9.56 -16.07 3.08
N LEU A 530 -10.71 -15.42 3.16
CA LEU A 530 -11.10 -14.54 4.27
C LEU A 530 -11.70 -15.31 5.45
N PHE A 531 -11.79 -16.62 5.37
CA PHE A 531 -12.50 -17.49 6.32
C PHE A 531 -13.99 -17.13 6.47
N ALA A 532 -14.56 -16.48 5.48
CA ALA A 532 -16.00 -16.28 5.35
C ALA A 532 -16.65 -17.49 4.65
N GLN A 533 -17.95 -17.68 4.89
CA GLN A 533 -18.74 -18.70 4.18
C GLN A 533 -18.84 -18.34 2.70
N ASP A 534 -18.29 -19.17 1.82
CA ASP A 534 -18.25 -18.94 0.38
C ASP A 534 -17.96 -20.25 -0.37
N ALA A 535 -18.92 -20.72 -1.13
CA ALA A 535 -18.77 -21.96 -1.89
C ALA A 535 -17.90 -21.78 -3.18
N ASP A 536 -17.81 -20.57 -3.72
CA ASP A 536 -17.00 -20.26 -4.92
C ASP A 536 -15.56 -19.91 -4.58
N GLY A 537 -15.36 -19.07 -3.57
CA GLY A 537 -14.06 -18.62 -3.10
C GLY A 537 -13.33 -17.61 -3.99
N SER A 538 -13.94 -17.17 -5.10
CA SER A 538 -13.33 -16.22 -6.02
C SER A 538 -13.24 -14.81 -5.39
N PRO A 539 -12.07 -14.16 -5.41
CA PRO A 539 -11.91 -12.82 -4.82
C PRO A 539 -12.87 -11.77 -5.39
N GLU A 540 -13.24 -11.91 -6.67
CA GLU A 540 -14.21 -11.04 -7.35
C GLU A 540 -15.62 -11.11 -6.71
N GLY A 541 -15.89 -12.20 -5.97
CA GLY A 541 -17.15 -12.43 -5.23
C GLY A 541 -17.21 -11.76 -3.87
N TYR A 542 -16.08 -11.48 -3.23
CA TYR A 542 -15.98 -11.02 -1.84
C TYR A 542 -16.85 -9.79 -1.50
N PRO A 543 -16.96 -8.76 -2.35
CA PRO A 543 -17.83 -7.61 -2.06
C PRO A 543 -19.31 -7.97 -1.94
N ARG A 544 -19.73 -9.10 -2.51
CA ARG A 544 -21.12 -9.56 -2.57
C ARG A 544 -21.46 -10.64 -1.54
N LEU A 545 -20.49 -11.05 -0.70
CA LEU A 545 -20.76 -12.07 0.33
C LEU A 545 -21.86 -11.60 1.28
N PRO A 546 -22.84 -12.44 1.59
CA PRO A 546 -23.94 -12.11 2.50
C PRO A 546 -23.46 -11.94 3.94
N ASP A 547 -22.52 -12.76 4.39
CA ASP A 547 -21.79 -12.60 5.64
C ASP A 547 -20.29 -12.46 5.35
N ARG A 548 -19.71 -11.41 5.87
CA ARG A 548 -18.31 -11.04 5.64
C ARG A 548 -17.46 -11.22 6.90
N ARG A 549 -17.98 -11.93 7.88
CA ARG A 549 -17.27 -12.22 9.13
C ARG A 549 -16.47 -13.52 9.00
N VAL A 550 -15.39 -13.57 9.78
CA VAL A 550 -14.73 -14.85 10.03
C VAL A 550 -15.74 -15.80 10.68
N ARG A 551 -15.85 -17.00 10.17
CA ARG A 551 -16.79 -18.02 10.66
C ARG A 551 -16.53 -18.37 12.13
N SER A 552 -17.61 -18.62 12.85
CA SER A 552 -17.54 -18.94 14.29
C SER A 552 -16.78 -20.24 14.58
N ASP A 553 -16.85 -21.24 13.69
CA ASP A 553 -16.11 -22.50 13.85
C ASP A 553 -14.59 -22.32 13.66
N VAL A 554 -14.17 -21.35 12.80
CA VAL A 554 -12.76 -20.96 12.66
C VAL A 554 -12.26 -20.28 13.94
N LEU A 555 -13.03 -19.29 14.45
CA LEU A 555 -12.71 -18.60 15.69
C LEU A 555 -12.69 -19.55 16.91
N ALA A 556 -13.61 -20.53 16.95
CA ALA A 556 -13.63 -21.56 17.99
C ALA A 556 -12.37 -22.45 17.94
N ALA A 557 -11.98 -22.93 16.77
CA ALA A 557 -10.78 -23.74 16.58
C ALA A 557 -9.50 -22.99 16.97
N LEU A 558 -9.37 -21.73 16.56
CA LEU A 558 -8.28 -20.84 16.94
C LEU A 558 -8.21 -20.69 18.47
N THR A 559 -9.33 -20.37 19.09
CA THR A 559 -9.42 -20.08 20.52
C THR A 559 -9.11 -21.33 21.36
N GLU A 560 -9.67 -22.47 21.03
CA GLU A 560 -9.44 -23.75 21.71
C GLU A 560 -7.96 -24.14 21.70
N TRP A 561 -7.33 -24.03 20.53
CA TRP A 561 -5.92 -24.37 20.37
C TRP A 561 -5.01 -23.39 21.15
N LEU A 562 -5.27 -22.07 21.06
CA LEU A 562 -4.50 -21.07 21.80
C LEU A 562 -4.67 -21.23 23.33
N ARG A 563 -5.89 -21.48 23.83
CA ARG A 563 -6.12 -21.74 25.26
C ARG A 563 -5.34 -22.96 25.76
N THR A 564 -5.20 -23.98 24.95
CA THR A 564 -4.43 -25.18 25.29
C THR A 564 -2.92 -24.92 25.24
N THR A 565 -2.46 -24.22 24.20
CA THR A 565 -1.04 -23.96 23.94
C THR A 565 -0.44 -22.92 24.88
N LEU A 566 -1.24 -21.95 25.33
CA LEU A 566 -0.83 -20.83 26.20
C LEU A 566 -1.12 -21.07 27.69
N ARG A 567 -1.47 -22.28 28.08
CA ARG A 567 -1.61 -22.68 29.50
C ARG A 567 -0.30 -22.67 30.29
#